data_2b4bb875e0dee2cb6773e08e445d840c
#
_entry.id   2b4bb875e0dee2cb6773e08e445d840c
#
_cell.length_a   1.000
_cell.length_b   1.000
_cell.length_c   1.000
_cell.angle_alpha   90.00
_cell.angle_beta   90.00
_cell.angle_gamma   90.00
#
_symmetry.space_group_name_H-M   'P 1'
#
loop_
_entity.id
_entity.type
_entity.pdbx_description
1 polymer ?
#
loop_
_entity_poly.entity_id
_entity_poly.type
_entity_poly.pdbx_seq_one_letter_code
_entity_poly.pdbx_strand_id
1 'polypeptide(L)'
;SIRDIKERFYMSDRYLSHKEIQKTIKKIEKLNIPLTIFECLTLVYIINASKINADYNIQETGALWRLDSNNIHDFPKIQICTNINKQHLNFLKRKTLNEVIREDVGFLSNFTNIYIGKQSPYVLRKVKMYIKNNTSKIIYPNSWRLTKKNNNYYYQDRKFKIKLNTKNVYSKGMFENVCLAIKVALDL
;
A
#
# COMPACT_ATOMS: atom_id res chain seq x y z
N SER A 1 11.72 -0.55 6.61
CA SER A 1 12.89 0.34 6.57
C SER A 1 14.13 -0.48 6.26
N ILE A 2 15.03 0.13 5.57
CA ILE A 2 16.25 -0.55 5.10
C ILE A 2 17.44 -0.16 5.98
N ARG A 3 17.50 1.07 6.46
CA ARG A 3 18.63 1.62 7.21
C ARG A 3 18.28 2.07 8.61
N ASP A 4 17.12 2.68 8.79
CA ASP A 4 16.70 3.27 10.06
C ASP A 4 15.20 3.05 10.29
N ILE A 5 14.82 2.73 11.52
CA ILE A 5 13.43 2.56 11.92
C ILE A 5 12.58 3.83 11.68
N LYS A 6 13.18 5.01 11.70
CA LYS A 6 12.53 6.29 11.42
C LYS A 6 11.87 6.33 10.04
N GLU A 7 12.45 5.65 9.05
CA GLU A 7 11.94 5.62 7.66
C GLU A 7 10.49 5.11 7.57
N ARG A 8 10.01 4.41 8.61
CA ARG A 8 8.63 3.93 8.71
C ARG A 8 7.64 5.01 9.13
N PHE A 9 8.10 6.15 9.62
CA PHE A 9 7.28 7.16 10.28
C PHE A 9 7.56 8.55 9.72
N TYR A 10 7.01 8.82 8.54
CA TYR A 10 7.06 10.15 7.93
C TYR A 10 5.73 10.86 8.19
N MET A 11 5.77 12.00 8.87
CA MET A 11 4.59 12.75 9.30
C MET A 11 4.90 14.25 9.30
N SER A 12 4.02 15.09 8.77
CA SER A 12 4.18 16.55 8.75
C SER A 12 5.56 16.98 8.24
N ASP A 13 5.94 16.45 7.07
CA ASP A 13 7.18 16.78 6.35
C ASP A 13 8.49 16.41 7.07
N ARG A 14 8.42 15.56 8.08
CA ARG A 14 9.60 15.02 8.76
C ARG A 14 9.43 13.57 9.21
N TYR A 15 10.54 12.93 9.49
CA TYR A 15 10.55 11.64 10.19
C TYR A 15 10.37 11.83 11.69
N LEU A 16 9.69 10.89 12.36
CA LEU A 16 9.72 10.85 13.82
C LEU A 16 11.16 10.60 14.30
N SER A 17 11.57 11.30 15.35
CA SER A 17 12.85 11.06 16.00
C SER A 17 12.82 9.74 16.80
N HIS A 18 13.99 9.13 17.01
CA HIS A 18 14.12 7.96 17.89
C HIS A 18 13.54 8.19 19.28
N LYS A 19 13.71 9.41 19.83
CA LYS A 19 13.18 9.78 21.13
C LYS A 19 11.64 9.76 21.17
N GLU A 20 10.98 10.24 20.12
CA GLU A 20 9.51 10.19 19.99
C GLU A 20 9.02 8.76 19.85
N ILE A 21 9.68 7.94 19.03
CA ILE A 21 9.36 6.52 18.86
C ILE A 21 9.49 5.79 20.20
N GLN A 22 10.63 5.91 20.89
CA GLN A 22 10.88 5.29 22.19
C GLN A 22 9.88 5.73 23.25
N LYS A 23 9.57 7.05 23.31
CA LYS A 23 8.55 7.58 24.23
C LYS A 23 7.19 6.94 24.00
N THR A 24 6.83 6.68 22.75
CA THR A 24 5.55 6.04 22.41
C THR A 24 5.58 4.55 22.73
N ILE A 25 6.66 3.84 22.42
CA ILE A 25 6.84 2.42 22.80
C ILE A 25 6.70 2.23 24.30
N LYS A 26 7.35 3.05 25.12
CA LYS A 26 7.21 3.02 26.58
C LYS A 26 5.78 3.22 27.08
N LYS A 27 4.92 3.92 26.33
CA LYS A 27 3.50 4.05 26.67
C LYS A 27 2.74 2.78 26.31
N ILE A 28 3.06 2.16 25.16
CA ILE A 28 2.44 0.91 24.71
C ILE A 28 2.79 -0.23 25.66
N GLU A 29 4.05 -0.34 26.09
CA GLU A 29 4.51 -1.34 27.05
C GLU A 29 3.71 -1.34 28.37
N LYS A 30 3.29 -0.14 28.83
CA LYS A 30 2.46 -0.02 30.04
C LYS A 30 1.07 -0.63 29.92
N LEU A 31 0.60 -0.89 28.70
CA LEU A 31 -0.70 -1.56 28.47
C LEU A 31 -0.63 -3.05 28.80
N ASN A 32 0.57 -3.62 28.91
CA ASN A 32 0.83 -5.03 29.18
C ASN A 32 0.06 -6.00 28.24
N ILE A 33 -0.02 -5.63 26.96
CA ILE A 33 -0.67 -6.41 25.90
C ILE A 33 0.43 -7.13 25.08
N PRO A 34 0.29 -8.43 24.82
CA PRO A 34 1.22 -9.15 23.96
C PRO A 34 1.08 -8.65 22.52
N LEU A 35 2.11 -8.01 21.98
CA LEU A 35 2.14 -7.47 20.63
C LEU A 35 3.36 -8.02 19.88
N THR A 36 3.17 -8.29 18.61
CA THR A 36 4.30 -8.46 17.69
C THR A 36 5.00 -7.12 17.47
N ILE A 37 6.22 -7.15 16.96
CA ILE A 37 6.96 -5.92 16.65
C ILE A 37 6.21 -5.05 15.62
N PHE A 38 5.55 -5.66 14.63
CA PHE A 38 4.81 -4.92 13.60
C PHE A 38 3.54 -4.28 14.18
N GLU A 39 2.81 -4.94 15.05
CA GLU A 39 1.66 -4.36 15.75
C GLU A 39 2.09 -3.19 16.65
N CYS A 40 3.21 -3.32 17.36
CA CYS A 40 3.78 -2.23 18.14
C CYS A 40 4.13 -1.03 17.25
N LEU A 41 4.77 -1.25 16.09
CA LEU A 41 5.10 -0.18 15.14
C LEU A 41 3.85 0.47 14.54
N THR A 42 2.81 -0.30 14.24
CA THR A 42 1.51 0.24 13.80
C THR A 42 0.89 1.13 14.87
N LEU A 43 0.92 0.72 16.14
CA LEU A 43 0.44 1.55 17.24
C LEU A 43 1.29 2.82 17.43
N VAL A 44 2.62 2.74 17.27
CA VAL A 44 3.49 3.94 17.28
C VAL A 44 3.04 4.93 16.20
N TYR A 45 2.74 4.44 14.99
CA TYR A 45 2.23 5.28 13.92
C TYR A 45 0.90 5.93 14.32
N ILE A 46 -0.11 5.15 14.69
CA ILE A 46 -1.46 5.62 15.01
C ILE A 46 -1.45 6.67 16.12
N ILE A 47 -0.74 6.39 17.23
CA ILE A 47 -0.66 7.31 18.39
C ILE A 47 0.00 8.64 18.01
N ASN A 48 0.93 8.66 17.08
CA ASN A 48 1.54 9.92 16.67
C ASN A 48 0.76 10.59 15.55
N ALA A 49 0.20 9.85 14.60
CA ALA A 49 -0.65 10.38 13.54
C ALA A 49 -1.94 11.02 14.09
N SER A 50 -2.53 10.46 15.15
CA SER A 50 -3.75 11.02 15.78
C SER A 50 -3.57 12.43 16.37
N LYS A 51 -2.33 12.89 16.50
CA LYS A 51 -2.03 14.26 17.00
C LYS A 51 -1.85 15.27 15.86
N ILE A 52 -1.95 14.81 14.62
CA ILE A 52 -1.66 15.61 13.44
C ILE A 52 -2.95 15.73 12.64
N ASN A 53 -3.31 16.96 12.28
CA ASN A 53 -4.41 17.19 11.35
C ASN A 53 -3.89 17.02 9.91
N ALA A 54 -3.97 15.81 9.39
CA ALA A 54 -3.54 15.47 8.03
C ALA A 54 -4.77 15.18 7.16
N ASP A 55 -4.74 15.61 5.89
CA ASP A 55 -5.80 15.31 4.93
C ASP A 55 -5.88 13.80 4.63
N TYR A 56 -4.73 13.12 4.65
CA TYR A 56 -4.60 11.69 4.36
C TYR A 56 -3.56 11.03 5.26
N ASN A 57 -3.87 9.82 5.70
CA ASN A 57 -2.94 8.90 6.34
C ASN A 57 -2.68 7.73 5.38
N ILE A 58 -1.41 7.51 5.01
CA ILE A 58 -1.00 6.43 4.12
C ILE A 58 -0.29 5.36 4.94
N GLN A 59 -0.81 4.13 4.88
CA GLN A 59 -0.23 2.98 5.57
C GLN A 59 0.18 1.91 4.55
N GLU A 60 1.42 1.47 4.62
CA GLU A 60 1.95 0.42 3.76
C GLU A 60 1.82 -0.94 4.44
N THR A 61 1.25 -1.92 3.73
CA THR A 61 1.19 -3.32 4.16
C THR A 61 2.59 -3.92 4.26
N GLY A 62 2.87 -4.62 5.36
CA GLY A 62 4.17 -5.27 5.57
C GLY A 62 4.31 -6.57 4.79
N ALA A 63 3.30 -7.45 4.87
CA ALA A 63 3.26 -8.72 4.15
C ALA A 63 1.84 -9.30 4.17
N LEU A 64 1.25 -9.66 3.04
CA LEU A 64 -0.07 -10.32 2.95
C LEU A 64 -1.18 -9.60 3.75
N TRP A 65 -2.12 -9.00 3.05
CA TRP A 65 -3.09 -8.06 3.64
C TRP A 65 -3.96 -8.63 4.76
N ARG A 66 -4.41 -9.88 4.65
CA ARG A 66 -5.42 -10.46 5.55
C ARG A 66 -5.12 -10.30 7.04
N LEU A 67 -3.90 -10.59 7.47
CA LEU A 67 -3.46 -10.58 8.87
C LEU A 67 -2.38 -9.52 9.12
N ASP A 68 -2.28 -8.54 8.23
CA ASP A 68 -1.33 -7.45 8.39
C ASP A 68 -1.74 -6.52 9.54
N SER A 69 -0.77 -6.05 10.30
CA SER A 69 -1.00 -5.12 11.41
C SER A 69 -1.63 -3.79 11.00
N ASN A 70 -1.60 -3.45 9.71
CA ASN A 70 -2.24 -2.25 9.15
C ASN A 70 -3.69 -2.52 8.68
N ASN A 71 -4.14 -3.78 8.68
CA ASN A 71 -5.53 -4.11 8.35
C ASN A 71 -6.47 -3.93 9.54
N ILE A 72 -6.59 -2.71 10.02
CA ILE A 72 -7.34 -2.33 11.24
C ILE A 72 -8.48 -1.34 10.94
N HIS A 73 -8.63 -0.93 9.70
CA HIS A 73 -9.66 0.02 9.28
C HIS A 73 -10.78 -0.70 8.56
N ASP A 74 -11.99 -0.67 9.11
CA ASP A 74 -13.16 -1.29 8.49
C ASP A 74 -13.53 -0.61 7.15
N PHE A 75 -13.39 0.71 7.09
CA PHE A 75 -13.76 1.53 5.94
C PHE A 75 -12.64 2.50 5.53
N PRO A 76 -11.52 2.00 5.03
CA PRO A 76 -10.47 2.89 4.51
C PRO A 76 -11.00 3.63 3.28
N LYS A 77 -10.67 4.90 3.13
CA LYS A 77 -11.12 5.71 1.99
C LYS A 77 -10.67 5.10 0.65
N ILE A 78 -9.45 4.58 0.62
CA ILE A 78 -8.83 3.96 -0.56
C ILE A 78 -8.01 2.75 -0.13
N GLN A 79 -8.05 1.71 -0.95
CA GLN A 79 -7.14 0.57 -0.88
C GLN A 79 -6.38 0.45 -2.20
N ILE A 80 -5.07 0.26 -2.13
CA ILE A 80 -4.20 0.21 -3.31
C ILE A 80 -3.48 -1.14 -3.31
N CYS A 81 -3.70 -1.91 -4.36
CA CYS A 81 -3.02 -3.17 -4.60
C CYS A 81 -1.99 -2.96 -5.72
N THR A 82 -0.72 -2.98 -5.37
CA THR A 82 0.40 -2.92 -6.32
C THR A 82 0.55 -4.24 -7.08
N ASN A 83 1.65 -4.46 -7.80
CA ASN A 83 1.89 -5.71 -8.52
C ASN A 83 2.06 -6.88 -7.54
N ILE A 84 1.26 -7.92 -7.71
CA ILE A 84 1.32 -9.14 -6.89
C ILE A 84 2.28 -10.14 -7.53
N ASN A 85 3.25 -10.58 -6.76
CA ASN A 85 4.26 -11.55 -7.15
C ASN A 85 4.32 -12.73 -6.17
N LYS A 86 5.09 -13.75 -6.51
CA LYS A 86 5.34 -14.90 -5.65
C LYS A 86 6.32 -14.52 -4.54
N GLN A 87 5.81 -13.90 -3.49
CA GLN A 87 6.56 -13.43 -2.32
C GLN A 87 5.90 -13.86 -1.02
N HIS A 88 6.59 -13.74 0.12
CA HIS A 88 6.08 -14.07 1.45
C HIS A 88 5.54 -15.50 1.61
N LEU A 89 6.05 -16.45 0.81
CA LEU A 89 5.56 -17.83 0.78
C LEU A 89 5.76 -18.60 2.09
N ASN A 90 6.72 -18.19 2.89
CA ASN A 90 7.02 -18.77 4.20
C ASN A 90 5.87 -18.58 5.22
N PHE A 91 5.01 -17.59 5.02
CA PHE A 91 3.82 -17.37 5.85
C PHE A 91 2.59 -18.15 5.36
N LEU A 92 2.69 -18.86 4.24
CA LEU A 92 1.57 -19.52 3.58
C LEU A 92 1.64 -21.05 3.70
N LYS A 93 0.48 -21.68 3.90
CA LYS A 93 0.38 -23.14 4.03
C LYS A 93 0.73 -23.86 2.72
N ARG A 94 0.17 -23.40 1.60
CA ARG A 94 0.35 -24.03 0.26
C ARG A 94 1.49 -23.44 -0.54
N LYS A 95 2.06 -22.31 -0.13
CA LYS A 95 3.19 -21.64 -0.79
C LYS A 95 2.98 -21.38 -2.29
N THR A 96 1.76 -21.07 -2.70
CA THR A 96 1.37 -20.83 -4.09
C THR A 96 1.08 -19.37 -4.37
N LEU A 97 1.30 -18.93 -5.62
CA LEU A 97 0.91 -17.59 -6.06
C LEU A 97 -0.60 -17.34 -5.89
N ASN A 98 -1.43 -18.36 -6.11
CA ASN A 98 -2.87 -18.23 -5.93
C ASN A 98 -3.26 -17.94 -4.47
N GLU A 99 -2.52 -18.52 -3.53
CA GLU A 99 -2.71 -18.24 -2.09
C GLU A 99 -2.24 -16.82 -1.74
N VAL A 100 -1.10 -16.36 -2.28
CA VAL A 100 -0.66 -14.95 -2.16
C VAL A 100 -1.77 -14.00 -2.63
N ILE A 101 -2.30 -14.22 -3.84
CA ILE A 101 -3.36 -13.37 -4.40
C ILE A 101 -4.59 -13.35 -3.48
N ARG A 102 -5.00 -14.51 -2.95
CA ARG A 102 -6.14 -14.58 -2.03
C ARG A 102 -5.90 -13.78 -0.75
N GLU A 103 -4.73 -13.93 -0.14
CA GLU A 103 -4.39 -13.24 1.11
C GLU A 103 -4.23 -11.72 0.90
N ASP A 104 -3.80 -11.28 -0.28
CA ASP A 104 -3.64 -9.86 -0.60
C ASP A 104 -4.97 -9.16 -0.96
N VAL A 105 -5.87 -9.83 -1.68
CA VAL A 105 -7.06 -9.15 -2.21
C VAL A 105 -8.39 -9.74 -1.79
N GLY A 106 -8.41 -10.98 -1.28
CA GLY A 106 -9.65 -11.65 -0.89
C GLY A 106 -10.29 -11.09 0.38
N PHE A 107 -9.62 -10.20 1.08
CA PHE A 107 -10.02 -9.62 2.37
C PHE A 107 -10.00 -8.09 2.35
N LEU A 108 -10.04 -7.50 1.18
CA LEU A 108 -10.18 -6.05 1.01
C LEU A 108 -11.55 -5.59 1.54
N SER A 109 -11.56 -4.44 2.21
CA SER A 109 -12.79 -3.85 2.77
C SER A 109 -13.80 -3.53 1.68
N ASN A 110 -15.08 -3.59 2.02
CA ASN A 110 -16.19 -3.13 1.18
C ASN A 110 -16.38 -1.60 1.29
N PHE A 111 -17.19 -1.04 0.40
CA PHE A 111 -17.60 0.38 0.43
C PHE A 111 -16.45 1.38 0.36
N THR A 112 -15.38 1.03 -0.35
CA THR A 112 -14.18 1.86 -0.56
C THR A 112 -13.86 2.01 -2.04
N ASN A 113 -12.80 2.74 -2.38
CA ASN A 113 -12.22 2.75 -3.71
C ASN A 113 -10.99 1.82 -3.74
N ILE A 114 -11.01 0.81 -4.59
CA ILE A 114 -9.92 -0.16 -4.73
C ILE A 114 -9.19 0.10 -6.05
N TYR A 115 -7.91 0.42 -5.99
CA TYR A 115 -7.06 0.62 -7.16
C TYR A 115 -6.16 -0.60 -7.35
N ILE A 116 -6.30 -1.27 -8.49
CA ILE A 116 -5.48 -2.43 -8.87
C ILE A 116 -4.39 -1.98 -9.83
N GLY A 117 -3.12 -2.07 -9.40
CA GLY A 117 -1.95 -1.83 -10.22
C GLY A 117 -1.79 -2.84 -11.35
N LYS A 118 -0.77 -2.66 -12.19
CA LYS A 118 -0.47 -3.54 -13.31
C LYS A 118 -0.23 -4.97 -12.83
N GLN A 119 -0.93 -5.93 -13.41
CA GLN A 119 -0.84 -7.35 -13.07
C GLN A 119 -0.55 -8.18 -14.33
N SER A 120 0.02 -9.38 -14.16
CA SER A 120 0.01 -10.37 -15.22
C SER A 120 -1.42 -10.82 -15.54
N PRO A 121 -1.71 -11.32 -16.77
CA PRO A 121 -3.08 -11.77 -17.13
C PRO A 121 -3.64 -12.82 -16.17
N TYR A 122 -2.79 -13.75 -15.72
CA TYR A 122 -3.19 -14.78 -14.75
C TYR A 122 -3.57 -14.15 -13.41
N VAL A 123 -2.72 -13.27 -12.85
CA VAL A 123 -2.97 -12.61 -11.56
C VAL A 123 -4.24 -11.75 -11.65
N LEU A 124 -4.39 -10.96 -12.71
CA LEU A 124 -5.57 -10.11 -12.88
C LEU A 124 -6.88 -10.92 -12.93
N ARG A 125 -6.88 -12.07 -13.59
CA ARG A 125 -8.04 -12.97 -13.62
C ARG A 125 -8.37 -13.50 -12.22
N LYS A 126 -7.35 -13.89 -11.44
CA LYS A 126 -7.53 -14.35 -10.06
C LYS A 126 -7.98 -13.24 -9.12
N VAL A 127 -7.40 -12.04 -9.23
CA VAL A 127 -7.86 -10.86 -8.51
C VAL A 127 -9.35 -10.63 -8.75
N LYS A 128 -9.78 -10.54 -10.01
CA LYS A 128 -11.20 -10.37 -10.36
C LYS A 128 -12.11 -11.45 -9.74
N MET A 129 -11.64 -12.68 -9.68
CA MET A 129 -12.36 -13.79 -9.07
C MET A 129 -12.55 -13.58 -7.55
N TYR A 130 -11.47 -13.21 -6.85
CA TYR A 130 -11.51 -13.06 -5.39
C TYR A 130 -12.30 -11.84 -4.92
N ILE A 131 -12.31 -10.74 -5.71
CA ILE A 131 -13.06 -9.53 -5.37
C ILE A 131 -14.44 -9.44 -6.06
N LYS A 132 -14.92 -10.54 -6.66
CA LYS A 132 -16.19 -10.54 -7.44
C LYS A 132 -17.38 -10.02 -6.64
N ASN A 133 -17.46 -10.36 -5.38
CA ASN A 133 -18.56 -9.98 -4.48
C ASN A 133 -18.25 -8.74 -3.63
N ASN A 134 -17.11 -8.10 -3.84
CA ASN A 134 -16.77 -6.86 -3.13
C ASN A 134 -17.61 -5.70 -3.67
N THR A 135 -18.25 -4.95 -2.79
CA THR A 135 -19.17 -3.85 -3.12
C THR A 135 -18.47 -2.52 -3.37
N SER A 136 -17.14 -2.51 -3.36
CA SER A 136 -16.33 -1.33 -3.60
C SER A 136 -16.29 -0.92 -5.08
N LYS A 137 -15.98 0.34 -5.35
CA LYS A 137 -15.62 0.81 -6.69
C LYS A 137 -14.21 0.35 -7.03
N ILE A 138 -14.07 -0.51 -8.05
CA ILE A 138 -12.78 -1.09 -8.44
C ILE A 138 -12.25 -0.39 -9.69
N ILE A 139 -11.04 0.19 -9.58
CA ILE A 139 -10.34 0.86 -10.66
C ILE A 139 -9.21 -0.04 -11.14
N TYR A 140 -9.34 -0.53 -12.37
CA TYR A 140 -8.39 -1.45 -13.00
C TYR A 140 -7.30 -0.73 -13.79
N PRO A 141 -6.15 -1.39 -14.05
CA PRO A 141 -4.98 -0.77 -14.69
C PRO A 141 -5.15 -0.42 -16.18
N ASN A 142 -6.32 -0.66 -16.77
CA ASN A 142 -6.66 -0.21 -18.12
C ASN A 142 -7.17 1.25 -18.17
N SER A 143 -7.39 1.89 -17.03
CA SER A 143 -7.83 3.28 -16.95
C SER A 143 -6.69 4.30 -17.08
N TRP A 144 -5.43 3.86 -17.04
CA TRP A 144 -4.23 4.64 -17.30
C TRP A 144 -3.14 3.80 -17.96
N ARG A 145 -2.10 4.41 -18.42
CA ARG A 145 -0.94 3.73 -19.03
C ARG A 145 0.37 4.47 -18.79
N LEU A 146 1.45 3.71 -18.71
CA LEU A 146 2.81 4.19 -18.82
C LEU A 146 3.20 4.23 -20.31
N THR A 147 3.64 5.38 -20.81
CA THR A 147 4.14 5.53 -22.18
C THR A 147 5.57 6.05 -22.17
N LYS A 148 6.36 5.66 -23.16
CA LYS A 148 7.74 6.14 -23.36
C LYS A 148 7.84 6.84 -24.72
N LYS A 149 8.41 8.08 -24.73
CA LYS A 149 8.70 8.85 -25.94
C LYS A 149 10.01 9.60 -25.75
N ASN A 150 10.96 9.49 -26.70
CA ASN A 150 12.26 10.18 -26.65
C ASN A 150 12.95 10.07 -25.29
N ASN A 151 13.10 8.85 -24.78
CA ASN A 151 13.65 8.53 -23.45
C ASN A 151 12.94 9.14 -22.23
N ASN A 152 11.84 9.83 -22.42
CA ASN A 152 10.99 10.31 -21.31
C ASN A 152 9.84 9.35 -21.09
N TYR A 153 9.47 9.19 -19.83
CA TYR A 153 8.31 8.40 -19.40
C TYR A 153 7.15 9.33 -19.05
N TYR A 154 5.94 8.89 -19.38
CA TYR A 154 4.72 9.65 -19.15
C TYR A 154 3.64 8.74 -18.52
N TYR A 155 2.97 9.28 -17.52
CA TYR A 155 1.63 8.84 -17.16
C TYR A 155 0.65 9.36 -18.20
N GLN A 156 -0.32 8.56 -18.58
CA GLN A 156 -1.40 8.98 -19.46
C GLN A 156 -2.71 8.29 -19.10
N ASP A 157 -3.78 9.07 -18.93
CA ASP A 157 -5.17 8.61 -18.87
C ASP A 157 -6.03 9.36 -19.90
N ARG A 158 -7.35 9.36 -19.70
CA ARG A 158 -8.29 10.06 -20.61
C ARG A 158 -8.18 11.59 -20.54
N LYS A 159 -7.77 12.15 -19.40
CA LYS A 159 -7.76 13.59 -19.13
C LYS A 159 -6.35 14.17 -19.10
N PHE A 160 -5.37 13.39 -18.64
CA PHE A 160 -4.04 13.90 -18.33
C PHE A 160 -2.94 13.12 -19.04
N LYS A 161 -1.89 13.87 -19.43
CA LYS A 161 -0.61 13.34 -19.85
C LYS A 161 0.49 14.06 -19.08
N ILE A 162 1.14 13.36 -18.15
CA ILE A 162 2.11 13.94 -17.22
C ILE A 162 3.48 13.32 -17.46
N LYS A 163 4.50 14.15 -17.68
CA LYS A 163 5.90 13.71 -17.76
C LYS A 163 6.36 13.28 -16.37
N LEU A 164 6.92 12.08 -16.27
CA LEU A 164 7.42 11.55 -15.01
C LEU A 164 8.85 12.03 -14.74
N ASN A 165 9.11 12.39 -13.48
CA ASN A 165 10.48 12.57 -13.02
C ASN A 165 11.12 11.20 -12.90
N THR A 166 12.23 10.98 -13.60
CA THR A 166 12.95 9.69 -13.60
C THR A 166 14.02 9.59 -12.51
N LYS A 167 14.25 10.67 -11.77
CA LYS A 167 15.20 10.66 -10.66
C LYS A 167 14.73 9.64 -9.61
N ASN A 168 15.62 8.72 -9.26
CA ASN A 168 15.34 7.65 -8.28
C ASN A 168 14.30 6.59 -8.71
N VAL A 169 13.96 6.49 -10.00
CA VAL A 169 13.09 5.43 -10.55
C VAL A 169 13.91 4.54 -11.47
N TYR A 170 14.18 3.32 -11.04
CA TYR A 170 15.19 2.45 -11.67
C TYR A 170 14.61 1.26 -12.43
N SER A 171 13.33 0.98 -12.29
CA SER A 171 12.69 -0.18 -12.92
C SER A 171 11.34 0.14 -13.53
N LYS A 172 10.91 -0.68 -14.49
CA LYS A 172 9.57 -0.58 -15.07
C LYS A 172 8.47 -0.70 -14.02
N GLY A 173 8.64 -1.62 -13.06
CA GLY A 173 7.67 -1.78 -11.96
C GLY A 173 7.54 -0.53 -11.11
N MET A 174 8.65 0.15 -10.82
CA MET A 174 8.60 1.43 -10.10
C MET A 174 7.83 2.51 -10.89
N PHE A 175 8.04 2.61 -12.21
CA PHE A 175 7.26 3.54 -13.05
C PHE A 175 5.77 3.18 -13.06
N GLU A 176 5.42 1.91 -13.08
CA GLU A 176 4.03 1.46 -13.02
C GLU A 176 3.40 1.83 -11.66
N ASN A 177 4.13 1.70 -10.55
CA ASN A 177 3.68 2.14 -9.23
C ASN A 177 3.55 3.67 -9.14
N VAL A 178 4.46 4.44 -9.74
CA VAL A 178 4.34 5.90 -9.85
C VAL A 178 3.07 6.28 -10.63
N CYS A 179 2.79 5.61 -11.74
CA CYS A 179 1.56 5.84 -12.50
C CYS A 179 0.30 5.51 -11.68
N LEU A 180 0.33 4.43 -10.89
CA LEU A 180 -0.76 4.08 -9.98
C LEU A 180 -0.97 5.16 -8.92
N ALA A 181 0.11 5.64 -8.29
CA ALA A 181 0.05 6.71 -7.30
C ALA A 181 -0.51 8.02 -7.90
N ILE A 182 -0.08 8.40 -9.10
CA ILE A 182 -0.62 9.56 -9.82
C ILE A 182 -2.12 9.38 -10.09
N LYS A 183 -2.55 8.19 -10.53
CA LYS A 183 -3.97 7.92 -10.78
C LYS A 183 -4.80 8.10 -9.51
N VAL A 184 -4.32 7.57 -8.38
CA VAL A 184 -4.99 7.74 -7.08
C VAL A 184 -5.07 9.21 -6.70
N ALA A 185 -3.95 9.94 -6.81
CA ALA A 185 -3.90 11.37 -6.46
C ALA A 185 -4.80 12.27 -7.34
N LEU A 186 -4.99 11.92 -8.61
CA LEU A 186 -5.87 12.65 -9.52
C LEU A 186 -7.36 12.33 -9.32
N ASP A 187 -7.68 11.23 -8.67
CA ASP A 187 -9.05 10.82 -8.38
C ASP A 187 -9.53 11.26 -6.97
N LEU A 188 -8.62 11.73 -6.10
CA LEU A 188 -8.88 12.32 -4.77
C LEU A 188 -9.38 13.74 -4.86
#